data_5de364a340268ef5824fe13145f7469e
#
_entry.id   5de364a340268ef5824fe13145f7469e
#
_cell.length_a   1.000
_cell.length_b   1.000
_cell.length_c   1.000
_cell.angle_alpha   90.00
_cell.angle_beta   90.00
_cell.angle_gamma   90.00
#
_symmetry.space_group_name_H-M   'P 1'
#
loop_
_entity.id
_entity.type
_entity.pdbx_description
1 polymer ?
#
loop_
_entity_poly.entity_id
_entity_poly.type
_entity_poly.pdbx_seq_one_letter_code
_entity_poly.pdbx_strand_id
1 'polypeptide(L)'
;GTENAIFSVNNTYLEILAPRAKGAGADFVNSVIDADGEGLAGLALETSDIGRLKKELSERKVPTKKIVSGAGLDSQQNKSRTWQNLFFSRDLTRGLFIFAIQHESEKLQKSEVSRSTIDRLDHVVVHTNDPDGFVSLYRDKFGIKLSLDQTVEKWGGRMLFFRLNRTTIEVIGKLEKDGIPTDSFWGLAWSVSDLKAAHRRLTDVGVEVSNIRDGRKPRTIVCTVKSHTRGVPTLLIEQLDR
;
A
#
# COMPACT_ATOMS: atom_id res chain seq x y z
N GLY A 1 18.03 4.27 -13.56
CA GLY A 1 18.96 4.23 -12.43
C GLY A 1 18.50 3.37 -11.27
N THR A 2 17.34 2.66 -11.36
CA THR A 2 16.81 1.77 -10.31
C THR A 2 16.76 0.32 -10.78
N GLU A 3 16.76 -0.59 -9.83
CA GLU A 3 16.34 -1.98 -10.01
C GLU A 3 15.20 -2.30 -9.06
N ASN A 4 14.40 -3.29 -9.39
CA ASN A 4 13.25 -3.68 -8.59
C ASN A 4 13.06 -5.20 -8.54
N ALA A 5 12.36 -5.65 -7.51
CA ALA A 5 11.79 -6.98 -7.43
C ALA A 5 10.28 -6.84 -7.26
N ILE A 6 9.51 -7.57 -8.05
CA ILE A 6 8.04 -7.51 -8.06
C ILE A 6 7.47 -8.84 -7.60
N PHE A 7 6.61 -8.79 -6.59
CA PHE A 7 5.91 -9.94 -6.00
C PHE A 7 4.41 -9.79 -6.28
N SER A 8 3.93 -10.51 -7.27
CA SER A 8 2.52 -10.46 -7.68
C SER A 8 1.64 -11.29 -6.75
N VAL A 9 0.54 -10.71 -6.30
CA VAL A 9 -0.52 -11.37 -5.54
C VAL A 9 -1.88 -11.19 -6.27
N ASN A 10 -2.95 -11.78 -5.74
CA ASN A 10 -4.22 -11.84 -6.47
C ASN A 10 -4.88 -10.49 -6.77
N ASN A 11 -4.61 -9.45 -6.00
CA ASN A 11 -5.24 -8.13 -6.16
C ASN A 11 -4.28 -6.97 -6.41
N THR A 12 -2.98 -7.19 -6.28
CA THR A 12 -1.94 -6.17 -6.46
C THR A 12 -0.57 -6.81 -6.63
N TYR A 13 0.48 -6.03 -6.54
CA TYR A 13 1.84 -6.51 -6.38
C TYR A 13 2.58 -5.66 -5.33
N LEU A 14 3.55 -6.27 -4.66
CA LEU A 14 4.55 -5.57 -3.87
C LEU A 14 5.77 -5.33 -4.76
N GLU A 15 6.23 -4.10 -4.84
CA GLU A 15 7.48 -3.73 -5.50
C GLU A 15 8.50 -3.32 -4.46
N ILE A 16 9.66 -3.97 -4.47
CA ILE A 16 10.85 -3.55 -3.74
C ILE A 16 11.74 -2.82 -4.73
N LEU A 17 12.06 -1.57 -4.45
CA LEU A 17 12.81 -0.70 -5.33
C LEU A 17 14.13 -0.29 -4.67
N ALA A 18 15.22 -0.39 -5.44
CA ALA A 18 16.55 0.00 -4.97
C ALA A 18 17.27 0.90 -6.00
N PRO A 19 18.15 1.82 -5.56
CA PRO A 19 19.01 2.54 -6.47
C PRO A 19 20.10 1.59 -7.00
N ARG A 20 20.38 1.65 -8.31
CA ARG A 20 21.39 0.81 -8.95
C ARG A 20 22.49 1.62 -9.64
N ALA A 21 22.10 2.67 -10.35
CA ALA A 21 23.01 3.51 -11.11
C ALA A 21 22.54 4.97 -11.06
N LYS A 22 23.37 5.92 -11.48
CA LYS A 22 23.00 7.34 -11.55
C LYS A 22 21.77 7.55 -12.44
N GLY A 23 20.84 8.40 -12.00
CA GLY A 23 19.66 8.80 -12.74
C GLY A 23 18.51 9.22 -11.84
N ALA A 24 17.52 9.89 -12.40
CA ALA A 24 16.41 10.48 -11.67
C ALA A 24 15.64 9.50 -10.78
N GLY A 25 15.52 8.23 -11.18
CA GLY A 25 14.90 7.20 -10.35
C GLY A 25 15.72 6.87 -9.10
N ALA A 26 17.04 6.71 -9.26
CA ALA A 26 17.94 6.47 -8.13
C ALA A 26 18.01 7.69 -7.19
N ASP A 27 18.06 8.90 -7.74
CA ASP A 27 18.06 10.14 -6.96
C ASP A 27 16.78 10.25 -6.14
N PHE A 28 15.63 9.88 -6.73
CA PHE A 28 14.36 9.82 -6.01
C PHE A 28 14.38 8.78 -4.88
N VAL A 29 14.84 7.54 -5.15
CA VAL A 29 14.90 6.48 -4.11
C VAL A 29 15.83 6.88 -2.97
N ASN A 30 17.03 7.42 -3.30
CA ASN A 30 17.96 7.91 -2.30
C ASN A 30 17.34 9.03 -1.46
N SER A 31 16.61 9.98 -2.08
CA SER A 31 15.96 11.06 -1.33
C SER A 31 14.90 10.56 -0.33
N VAL A 32 14.23 9.45 -0.65
CA VAL A 32 13.26 8.81 0.27
C VAL A 32 14.01 8.11 1.41
N ILE A 33 15.07 7.35 1.08
CA ILE A 33 15.88 6.64 2.09
C ILE A 33 16.52 7.64 3.06
N ASP A 34 17.06 8.76 2.56
CA ASP A 34 17.69 9.81 3.38
C ASP A 34 16.69 10.52 4.30
N ALA A 35 15.44 10.71 3.84
CA ALA A 35 14.40 11.40 4.61
C ALA A 35 13.66 10.50 5.59
N ASP A 36 13.25 9.31 5.14
CA ASP A 36 12.29 8.45 5.84
C ASP A 36 12.89 7.09 6.23
N GLY A 37 14.10 6.76 5.73
CA GLY A 37 14.70 5.44 5.89
C GLY A 37 14.14 4.39 4.92
N GLU A 38 14.60 3.14 5.07
CA GLU A 38 14.02 1.98 4.38
C GLU A 38 12.64 1.64 4.95
N GLY A 39 11.70 1.22 4.11
CA GLY A 39 10.38 0.80 4.57
C GLY A 39 9.28 0.95 3.52
N LEU A 40 8.06 1.13 3.99
CA LEU A 40 6.88 1.34 3.15
C LEU A 40 6.85 2.79 2.65
N ALA A 41 7.35 3.00 1.44
CA ALA A 41 7.61 4.34 0.90
C ALA A 41 6.42 4.94 0.14
N GLY A 42 5.56 4.12 -0.50
CA GLY A 42 4.52 4.66 -1.36
C GLY A 42 3.42 3.70 -1.74
N LEU A 43 2.38 4.25 -2.38
CA LEU A 43 1.22 3.53 -2.86
C LEU A 43 0.89 3.95 -4.30
N ALA A 44 0.89 2.99 -5.23
CA ALA A 44 0.43 3.17 -6.59
C ALA A 44 -1.04 2.77 -6.71
N LEU A 45 -1.88 3.67 -7.23
CA LEU A 45 -3.30 3.46 -7.46
C LEU A 45 -3.53 3.17 -8.95
N GLU A 46 -3.93 1.94 -9.27
CA GLU A 46 -4.17 1.56 -10.66
C GLU A 46 -5.44 2.23 -11.21
N THR A 47 -5.34 2.72 -12.44
CA THR A 47 -6.48 3.19 -13.25
C THR A 47 -6.42 2.56 -14.64
N SER A 48 -7.57 2.35 -15.25
CA SER A 48 -7.67 1.91 -16.64
C SER A 48 -7.54 3.03 -17.66
N ASP A 49 -7.70 4.29 -17.23
CA ASP A 49 -7.61 5.48 -18.07
C ASP A 49 -7.08 6.67 -17.25
N ILE A 50 -5.78 6.91 -17.38
CA ILE A 50 -5.09 7.96 -16.62
C ILE A 50 -5.44 9.38 -17.16
N GLY A 51 -5.76 9.48 -18.44
CA GLY A 51 -6.18 10.73 -19.04
C GLY A 51 -7.55 11.18 -18.51
N ARG A 52 -8.50 10.24 -18.47
CA ARG A 52 -9.82 10.46 -17.87
C ARG A 52 -9.71 10.79 -16.37
N LEU A 53 -8.92 10.02 -15.63
CA LEU A 53 -8.69 10.30 -14.21
C LEU A 53 -8.15 11.71 -13.98
N LYS A 54 -7.16 12.13 -14.78
CA LYS A 54 -6.61 13.49 -14.69
C LYS A 54 -7.67 14.56 -14.94
N LYS A 55 -8.56 14.37 -15.92
CA LYS A 55 -9.66 15.30 -16.20
C LYS A 55 -10.63 15.37 -15.02
N GLU A 56 -11.08 14.24 -14.50
CA GLU A 56 -11.97 14.16 -13.33
C GLU A 56 -11.39 14.83 -12.09
N LEU A 57 -10.10 14.63 -11.83
CA LEU A 57 -9.40 15.30 -10.74
C LEU A 57 -9.31 16.81 -10.93
N SER A 58 -9.08 17.27 -12.17
CA SER A 58 -9.07 18.71 -12.51
C SER A 58 -10.44 19.35 -12.28
N GLU A 59 -11.52 18.68 -12.65
CA GLU A 59 -12.90 19.13 -12.40
C GLU A 59 -13.19 19.28 -10.90
N ARG A 60 -12.58 18.42 -10.06
CA ARG A 60 -12.64 18.51 -8.60
C ARG A 60 -11.60 19.46 -7.99
N LYS A 61 -10.91 20.25 -8.83
CA LYS A 61 -9.87 21.21 -8.42
C LYS A 61 -8.70 20.56 -7.68
N VAL A 62 -8.36 19.31 -8.04
CA VAL A 62 -7.18 18.61 -7.53
C VAL A 62 -5.99 18.94 -8.44
N PRO A 63 -4.92 19.59 -7.94
CA PRO A 63 -3.75 19.87 -8.74
C PRO A 63 -3.03 18.58 -9.11
N THR A 64 -2.74 18.41 -10.40
CA THR A 64 -2.02 17.24 -10.94
C THR A 64 -0.82 17.66 -11.75
N LYS A 65 0.22 16.82 -11.74
CA LYS A 65 1.39 16.99 -12.60
C LYS A 65 1.11 16.50 -14.04
N LYS A 66 2.09 16.58 -14.91
CA LYS A 66 2.03 15.97 -16.24
C LYS A 66 2.05 14.44 -16.09
N ILE A 67 1.36 13.76 -17.02
CA ILE A 67 1.49 12.30 -17.15
C ILE A 67 2.88 12.00 -17.68
N VAL A 68 3.54 11.02 -17.05
CA VAL A 68 4.91 10.61 -17.36
C VAL A 68 4.92 9.13 -17.74
N SER A 69 5.46 8.82 -18.92
CA SER A 69 5.64 7.44 -19.34
C SER A 69 6.83 6.81 -18.61
N GLY A 70 6.69 5.55 -18.24
CA GLY A 70 7.74 4.73 -17.66
C GLY A 70 7.91 3.43 -18.44
N ALA A 71 9.11 2.87 -18.38
CA ALA A 71 9.42 1.58 -18.95
C ALA A 71 10.40 0.81 -18.06
N GLY A 72 10.27 -0.51 -18.05
CA GLY A 72 11.16 -1.41 -17.34
C GLY A 72 11.41 -2.69 -18.16
N LEU A 73 12.55 -3.30 -17.96
CA LEU A 73 12.91 -4.56 -18.58
C LEU A 73 12.94 -5.66 -17.52
N ASP A 74 12.13 -6.69 -17.71
CA ASP A 74 12.28 -7.94 -16.96
C ASP A 74 13.48 -8.70 -17.54
N SER A 75 14.59 -8.67 -16.84
CA SER A 75 15.84 -9.31 -17.27
C SER A 75 15.77 -10.84 -17.28
N GLN A 76 14.84 -11.45 -16.54
CA GLN A 76 14.67 -12.90 -16.50
C GLN A 76 13.86 -13.41 -17.70
N GLN A 77 12.81 -12.68 -18.07
CA GLN A 77 11.93 -13.06 -19.19
C GLN A 77 12.24 -12.32 -20.50
N ASN A 78 13.18 -11.38 -20.48
CA ASN A 78 13.49 -10.48 -21.60
C ASN A 78 12.25 -9.78 -22.17
N LYS A 79 11.33 -9.39 -21.29
CA LYS A 79 10.09 -8.69 -21.63
C LYS A 79 10.14 -7.25 -21.18
N SER A 80 9.74 -6.35 -22.06
CA SER A 80 9.59 -4.93 -21.75
C SER A 80 8.20 -4.66 -21.17
N ARG A 81 8.13 -3.81 -20.17
CA ARG A 81 6.89 -3.32 -19.58
C ARG A 81 6.83 -1.81 -19.71
N THR A 82 5.66 -1.29 -20.05
CA THR A 82 5.40 0.15 -20.14
C THR A 82 4.19 0.53 -19.32
N TRP A 83 4.20 1.76 -18.84
CA TRP A 83 3.11 2.34 -18.05
C TRP A 83 3.11 3.85 -18.12
N GLN A 84 2.03 4.46 -17.70
CA GLN A 84 1.92 5.90 -17.49
C GLN A 84 1.67 6.20 -16.01
N ASN A 85 2.32 7.24 -15.49
CA ASN A 85 2.19 7.69 -14.11
C ASN A 85 1.61 9.10 -14.05
N LEU A 86 0.76 9.33 -13.06
CA LEU A 86 0.29 10.65 -12.65
C LEU A 86 0.67 10.87 -11.19
N PHE A 87 1.73 11.64 -10.97
CA PHE A 87 2.24 11.91 -9.62
C PHE A 87 1.47 13.06 -8.96
N PHE A 88 1.26 12.92 -7.65
CA PHE A 88 0.75 13.98 -6.79
C PHE A 88 1.91 14.59 -5.98
N SER A 89 1.78 15.86 -5.58
CA SER A 89 2.77 16.46 -4.66
C SER A 89 2.55 15.90 -3.24
N ARG A 90 3.63 15.74 -2.47
CA ARG A 90 3.53 15.34 -1.07
C ARG A 90 2.76 16.36 -0.22
N ASP A 91 2.79 17.64 -0.57
CA ASP A 91 1.98 18.67 0.08
C ASP A 91 0.48 18.39 -0.09
N LEU A 92 0.05 18.04 -1.32
CA LEU A 92 -1.35 17.68 -1.58
C LEU A 92 -1.75 16.42 -0.79
N THR A 93 -0.90 15.40 -0.77
CA THR A 93 -1.15 14.11 -0.13
C THR A 93 -0.73 14.06 1.33
N ARG A 94 -0.37 15.23 1.90
CA ARG A 94 -0.08 15.43 3.31
C ARG A 94 1.06 14.56 3.84
N GLY A 95 2.10 14.38 3.01
CA GLY A 95 3.29 13.58 3.31
C GLY A 95 3.37 12.24 2.61
N LEU A 96 2.24 11.64 2.20
CA LEU A 96 2.25 10.34 1.54
C LEU A 96 2.79 10.43 0.10
N PHE A 97 3.64 9.50 -0.30
CA PHE A 97 3.98 9.31 -1.70
C PHE A 97 2.93 8.42 -2.37
N ILE A 98 1.99 9.07 -3.05
CA ILE A 98 0.90 8.41 -3.79
C ILE A 98 0.92 8.89 -5.24
N PHE A 99 0.68 7.99 -6.17
CA PHE A 99 0.52 8.30 -7.58
C PHE A 99 -0.49 7.36 -8.23
N ALA A 100 -1.07 7.78 -9.35
CA ALA A 100 -1.87 6.90 -10.19
C ALA A 100 -0.99 6.27 -11.26
N ILE A 101 -1.27 5.01 -11.61
CA ILE A 101 -0.57 4.25 -12.64
C ILE A 101 -1.58 3.60 -13.59
N GLN A 102 -1.30 3.68 -14.88
CA GLN A 102 -1.95 2.89 -15.92
C GLN A 102 -0.91 1.98 -16.57
N HIS A 103 -1.07 0.67 -16.45
CA HIS A 103 -0.25 -0.29 -17.15
C HIS A 103 -0.69 -0.40 -18.60
N GLU A 104 0.28 -0.34 -19.52
CA GLU A 104 0.06 -0.50 -20.97
C GLU A 104 0.46 -1.88 -21.46
N SER A 105 1.34 -2.56 -20.72
CA SER A 105 1.77 -3.93 -21.02
C SER A 105 0.82 -4.95 -20.40
N GLU A 106 1.01 -6.22 -20.80
CA GLU A 106 0.31 -7.36 -20.18
C GLU A 106 0.42 -7.35 -18.65
N LYS A 107 -0.63 -7.85 -18.00
CA LYS A 107 -0.64 -8.02 -16.55
C LYS A 107 0.50 -8.92 -16.10
N LEU A 108 1.06 -8.61 -14.93
CA LEU A 108 2.02 -9.49 -14.28
C LEU A 108 1.45 -10.89 -14.11
N GLN A 109 2.24 -11.89 -14.50
CA GLN A 109 1.88 -13.27 -14.21
C GLN A 109 1.85 -13.47 -12.68
N LYS A 110 0.78 -14.09 -12.21
CA LYS A 110 0.66 -14.46 -10.81
C LYS A 110 1.57 -15.64 -10.53
N SER A 111 2.29 -15.59 -9.43
CA SER A 111 2.97 -16.77 -8.90
C SER A 111 1.94 -17.82 -8.48
N GLU A 112 2.26 -19.09 -8.60
CA GLU A 112 1.43 -20.15 -8.04
C GLU A 112 1.29 -19.94 -6.53
N VAL A 113 0.05 -19.87 -6.05
CA VAL A 113 -0.25 -19.60 -4.65
C VAL A 113 -0.44 -20.92 -3.93
N SER A 114 0.48 -21.27 -3.04
CA SER A 114 0.24 -22.33 -2.06
C SER A 114 -0.62 -21.81 -0.91
N ARG A 115 -1.29 -22.69 -0.17
CA ARG A 115 -2.15 -22.30 0.98
C ARG A 115 -1.37 -21.57 2.08
N SER A 116 -0.06 -21.78 2.18
CA SER A 116 0.82 -21.15 3.18
C SER A 116 1.47 -19.85 2.71
N THR A 117 1.23 -19.41 1.48
CA THR A 117 1.77 -18.17 0.93
C THR A 117 0.75 -17.04 0.98
N ILE A 118 1.23 -15.81 0.79
CA ILE A 118 0.37 -14.63 0.69
C ILE A 118 -0.52 -14.76 -0.54
N ASP A 119 -1.83 -14.62 -0.33
CA ASP A 119 -2.85 -14.62 -1.38
C ASP A 119 -3.09 -13.21 -1.94
N ARG A 120 -3.27 -12.24 -1.06
CA ARG A 120 -3.60 -10.86 -1.44
C ARG A 120 -3.24 -9.86 -0.35
N LEU A 121 -3.16 -8.60 -0.73
CA LEU A 121 -3.12 -7.48 0.21
C LEU A 121 -4.53 -7.26 0.77
N ASP A 122 -4.71 -7.43 2.08
CA ASP A 122 -5.99 -7.15 2.75
C ASP A 122 -6.15 -5.64 2.94
N HIS A 123 -5.19 -4.99 3.60
CA HIS A 123 -5.17 -3.54 3.76
C HIS A 123 -3.77 -2.95 3.93
N VAL A 124 -3.67 -1.68 3.60
CA VAL A 124 -2.55 -0.79 3.96
C VAL A 124 -3.00 0.05 5.14
N VAL A 125 -2.13 0.24 6.14
CA VAL A 125 -2.42 1.10 7.29
C VAL A 125 -1.72 2.43 7.14
N VAL A 126 -2.48 3.50 7.37
CA VAL A 126 -2.01 4.90 7.38
C VAL A 126 -2.32 5.51 8.73
N HIS A 127 -1.36 6.23 9.30
CA HIS A 127 -1.59 7.09 10.44
C HIS A 127 -1.87 8.51 9.97
N THR A 128 -2.81 9.19 10.62
CA THR A 128 -3.14 10.60 10.37
C THR A 128 -3.31 11.35 11.69
N ASN A 129 -2.91 12.62 11.72
CA ASN A 129 -3.24 13.53 12.80
C ASN A 129 -4.44 14.45 12.50
N ASP A 130 -5.10 14.25 11.35
CA ASP A 130 -6.27 15.03 10.93
C ASP A 130 -7.23 14.14 10.11
N PRO A 131 -8.05 13.30 10.77
CA PRO A 131 -8.97 12.37 10.10
C PRO A 131 -9.99 13.07 9.20
N ASP A 132 -10.52 14.24 9.57
CA ASP A 132 -11.48 14.99 8.75
C ASP A 132 -10.84 15.50 7.46
N GLY A 133 -9.64 16.03 7.55
CA GLY A 133 -8.87 16.43 6.38
C GLY A 133 -8.52 15.25 5.48
N PHE A 134 -8.25 14.06 6.07
CA PHE A 134 -8.06 12.84 5.30
C PHE A 134 -9.33 12.46 4.53
N VAL A 135 -10.49 12.48 5.19
CA VAL A 135 -11.79 12.21 4.54
C VAL A 135 -12.05 13.20 3.42
N SER A 136 -11.87 14.50 3.67
CA SER A 136 -12.05 15.56 2.67
C SER A 136 -11.17 15.37 1.43
N LEU A 137 -9.91 14.96 1.60
CA LEU A 137 -9.01 14.72 0.50
C LEU A 137 -9.37 13.44 -0.27
N TYR A 138 -9.41 12.31 0.42
CA TYR A 138 -9.48 11.00 -0.26
C TYR A 138 -10.90 10.63 -0.70
N ARG A 139 -11.93 10.99 0.07
CA ARG A 139 -13.33 10.76 -0.34
C ARG A 139 -13.80 11.84 -1.30
N ASP A 140 -13.70 13.13 -0.92
CA ASP A 140 -14.41 14.18 -1.65
C ASP A 140 -13.63 14.62 -2.89
N LYS A 141 -12.30 14.70 -2.83
CA LYS A 141 -11.47 15.12 -3.95
C LYS A 141 -11.00 13.94 -4.81
N PHE A 142 -10.44 12.90 -4.23
CA PHE A 142 -10.01 11.73 -5.01
C PHE A 142 -11.15 10.77 -5.37
N GLY A 143 -12.29 10.83 -4.69
CA GLY A 143 -13.47 10.01 -4.99
C GLY A 143 -13.31 8.56 -4.50
N ILE A 144 -12.42 8.30 -3.54
CA ILE A 144 -12.25 6.96 -2.97
C ILE A 144 -13.36 6.70 -1.96
N LYS A 145 -14.05 5.57 -2.09
CA LYS A 145 -15.20 5.23 -1.26
C LYS A 145 -14.80 5.05 0.21
N LEU A 146 -15.30 5.92 1.10
CA LEU A 146 -15.27 5.70 2.55
C LEU A 146 -16.34 4.66 2.90
N SER A 147 -15.92 3.49 3.37
CA SER A 147 -16.80 2.35 3.68
C SER A 147 -17.20 2.30 5.13
N LEU A 148 -16.34 2.78 6.03
CA LEU A 148 -16.59 2.84 7.46
C LEU A 148 -15.83 4.03 8.05
N ASP A 149 -16.48 4.73 8.97
CA ASP A 149 -15.93 5.79 9.80
C ASP A 149 -16.39 5.51 11.23
N GLN A 150 -15.47 5.18 12.10
CA GLN A 150 -15.77 4.70 13.45
C GLN A 150 -14.88 5.34 14.49
N THR A 151 -15.50 5.90 15.51
CA THR A 151 -14.80 6.28 16.76
C THR A 151 -14.58 5.04 17.61
N VAL A 152 -13.40 4.89 18.15
CA VAL A 152 -13.02 3.81 19.07
C VAL A 152 -12.70 4.41 20.42
N GLU A 153 -13.69 4.51 21.27
CA GLU A 153 -13.62 5.16 22.59
C GLU A 153 -12.51 4.58 23.49
N LYS A 154 -12.30 3.26 23.44
CA LYS A 154 -11.32 2.54 24.25
C LYS A 154 -9.91 3.14 24.22
N TRP A 155 -9.51 3.75 23.11
CA TRP A 155 -8.18 4.38 22.95
C TRP A 155 -8.26 5.82 22.42
N GLY A 156 -9.47 6.41 22.42
CA GLY A 156 -9.67 7.81 22.04
C GLY A 156 -9.30 8.13 20.60
N GLY A 157 -9.51 7.19 19.69
CA GLY A 157 -9.12 7.34 18.31
C GLY A 157 -10.26 7.13 17.31
N ARG A 158 -9.97 7.40 16.05
CA ARG A 158 -10.88 7.23 14.92
C ARG A 158 -10.26 6.31 13.88
N MET A 159 -11.05 5.41 13.35
CA MET A 159 -10.68 4.47 12.29
C MET A 159 -11.53 4.75 11.07
N LEU A 160 -10.86 4.95 9.93
CA LEU A 160 -11.50 5.15 8.63
C LEU A 160 -11.10 4.00 7.70
N PHE A 161 -12.04 3.51 6.90
CA PHE A 161 -11.79 2.44 5.94
C PHE A 161 -12.17 2.89 4.54
N PHE A 162 -11.17 3.11 3.68
CA PHE A 162 -11.36 3.48 2.29
C PHE A 162 -11.24 2.26 1.40
N ARG A 163 -12.26 2.00 0.59
CA ARG A 163 -12.32 0.81 -0.25
C ARG A 163 -11.74 1.05 -1.64
N LEU A 164 -10.73 0.28 -1.99
CA LEU A 164 -10.08 0.24 -3.31
C LEU A 164 -10.25 -1.17 -3.88
N ASN A 165 -11.21 -1.38 -4.81
CA ASN A 165 -11.47 -2.69 -5.38
C ASN A 165 -11.49 -3.81 -4.31
N ARG A 166 -10.46 -4.64 -4.29
CA ARG A 166 -10.33 -5.80 -3.38
C ARG A 166 -9.40 -5.54 -2.20
N THR A 167 -8.97 -4.31 -1.97
CA THR A 167 -8.15 -3.92 -0.82
C THR A 167 -8.74 -2.72 -0.10
N THR A 168 -8.17 -2.36 1.03
CA THR A 168 -8.63 -1.27 1.88
C THR A 168 -7.43 -0.41 2.31
N ILE A 169 -7.62 0.89 2.41
CA ILE A 169 -6.73 1.75 3.19
C ILE A 169 -7.40 1.91 4.56
N GLU A 170 -6.80 1.35 5.60
CA GLU A 170 -7.18 1.55 6.99
C GLU A 170 -6.44 2.76 7.51
N VAL A 171 -7.17 3.77 7.97
CA VAL A 171 -6.60 5.00 8.51
C VAL A 171 -6.86 5.06 10.00
N ILE A 172 -5.82 5.28 10.77
CA ILE A 172 -5.87 5.39 12.21
C ILE A 172 -5.43 6.81 12.60
N GLY A 173 -6.29 7.50 13.34
CA GLY A 173 -6.00 8.85 13.80
C GLY A 173 -6.55 9.14 15.17
N LYS A 174 -6.15 10.27 15.75
CA LYS A 174 -6.78 10.85 16.94
C LYS A 174 -8.17 11.38 16.58
N LEU A 175 -9.03 11.59 17.54
CA LEU A 175 -10.36 12.17 17.32
C LEU A 175 -10.27 13.60 16.80
N GLU A 176 -9.37 14.38 17.36
CA GLU A 176 -9.16 15.78 17.03
C GLU A 176 -7.86 15.96 16.26
N LYS A 177 -7.85 16.98 15.41
CA LYS A 177 -6.66 17.39 14.68
C LYS A 177 -5.58 17.88 15.65
N ASP A 178 -4.35 17.43 15.42
CA ASP A 178 -3.18 17.77 16.22
C ASP A 178 -2.05 18.30 15.32
N GLY A 179 -1.85 19.60 15.30
CA GLY A 179 -0.79 20.25 14.56
C GLY A 179 -1.04 20.41 13.05
N ILE A 180 0.05 20.48 12.29
CA ILE A 180 0.00 20.55 10.83
C ILE A 180 -0.45 19.18 10.27
N PRO A 181 -1.42 19.14 9.34
CA PRO A 181 -1.89 17.88 8.78
C PRO A 181 -0.76 17.04 8.19
N THR A 182 -0.55 15.85 8.75
CA THR A 182 0.50 14.92 8.33
C THR A 182 -0.03 13.50 8.36
N ASP A 183 0.24 12.78 7.27
CA ASP A 183 -0.09 11.38 7.13
C ASP A 183 1.18 10.57 6.91
N SER A 184 1.21 9.34 7.39
CA SER A 184 2.34 8.43 7.20
C SER A 184 1.86 7.00 6.97
N PHE A 185 2.55 6.27 6.10
CA PHE A 185 2.33 4.82 5.99
C PHE A 185 2.86 4.15 7.26
N TRP A 186 2.10 3.17 7.76
CA TRP A 186 2.50 2.46 8.97
C TRP A 186 2.81 0.99 8.69
N GLY A 187 1.93 0.26 8.00
CA GLY A 187 2.13 -1.17 7.83
C GLY A 187 1.21 -1.81 6.81
N LEU A 188 1.37 -3.12 6.66
CA LEU A 188 0.67 -3.94 5.68
C LEU A 188 0.00 -5.14 6.35
N ALA A 189 -1.19 -5.48 5.91
CA ALA A 189 -1.87 -6.70 6.28
C ALA A 189 -2.10 -7.57 5.04
N TRP A 190 -1.65 -8.81 5.10
CA TRP A 190 -1.69 -9.77 4.01
C TRP A 190 -2.62 -10.93 4.34
N SER A 191 -3.48 -11.29 3.40
CA SER A 191 -4.36 -12.46 3.51
C SER A 191 -3.60 -13.73 3.12
N VAL A 192 -3.81 -14.77 3.90
CA VAL A 192 -3.34 -16.13 3.64
C VAL A 192 -4.51 -17.11 3.77
N SER A 193 -4.46 -18.23 3.06
CA SER A 193 -5.52 -19.24 3.10
C SER A 193 -5.36 -20.26 4.23
N ASP A 194 -4.17 -20.37 4.82
CA ASP A 194 -3.86 -21.24 5.97
C ASP A 194 -2.78 -20.57 6.83
N LEU A 195 -3.22 -19.86 7.86
CA LEU A 195 -2.32 -19.11 8.73
C LEU A 195 -1.42 -20.03 9.56
N LYS A 196 -1.91 -21.21 9.94
CA LYS A 196 -1.11 -22.17 10.71
C LYS A 196 0.06 -22.72 9.88
N ALA A 197 -0.20 -23.03 8.60
CA ALA A 197 0.84 -23.47 7.68
C ALA A 197 1.82 -22.33 7.36
N ALA A 198 1.34 -21.10 7.16
CA ALA A 198 2.17 -19.92 6.95
C ALA A 198 3.07 -19.62 8.16
N HIS A 199 2.50 -19.65 9.36
CA HIS A 199 3.22 -19.46 10.63
C HIS A 199 4.35 -20.49 10.77
N ARG A 200 4.05 -21.78 10.62
CA ARG A 200 5.03 -22.87 10.70
C ARG A 200 6.16 -22.66 9.68
N ARG A 201 5.82 -22.46 8.40
CA ARG A 201 6.80 -22.24 7.33
C ARG A 201 7.75 -21.07 7.63
N LEU A 202 7.23 -19.95 8.14
CA LEU A 202 8.05 -18.79 8.51
C LEU A 202 8.96 -19.09 9.70
N THR A 203 8.43 -19.75 10.73
CA THR A 203 9.19 -20.13 11.92
C THR A 203 10.31 -21.14 11.57
N ASP A 204 10.05 -22.12 10.72
CA ASP A 204 11.00 -23.13 10.28
C ASP A 204 12.21 -22.54 9.55
N VAL A 205 12.04 -21.39 8.90
CA VAL A 205 13.14 -20.65 8.23
C VAL A 205 13.71 -19.50 9.08
N GLY A 206 13.38 -19.46 10.37
CA GLY A 206 13.96 -18.51 11.32
C GLY A 206 13.34 -17.09 11.31
N VAL A 207 12.18 -16.91 10.69
CA VAL A 207 11.45 -15.64 10.77
C VAL A 207 10.71 -15.56 12.11
N GLU A 208 10.93 -14.48 12.87
CA GLU A 208 10.22 -14.25 14.12
C GLU A 208 8.76 -13.86 13.82
N VAL A 209 7.83 -14.66 14.35
CA VAL A 209 6.39 -14.48 14.21
C VAL A 209 5.71 -14.54 15.57
N SER A 210 4.71 -13.68 15.83
CA SER A 210 3.92 -13.74 17.06
C SER A 210 3.06 -15.00 17.10
N ASN A 211 2.61 -15.40 18.28
CA ASN A 211 1.56 -16.41 18.40
C ASN A 211 0.33 -16.02 17.56
N ILE A 212 -0.34 -17.05 17.04
CA ILE A 212 -1.64 -16.88 16.38
C ILE A 212 -2.67 -16.50 17.44
N ARG A 213 -3.50 -15.51 17.13
CA ARG A 213 -4.56 -14.99 18.00
C ARG A 213 -5.79 -14.60 17.18
N ASP A 214 -6.92 -14.41 17.85
CA ASP A 214 -8.12 -13.87 17.22
C ASP A 214 -7.86 -12.46 16.68
N GLY A 215 -8.36 -12.20 15.48
CA GLY A 215 -8.33 -10.88 14.87
C GLY A 215 -9.44 -9.97 15.43
N ARG A 216 -9.34 -8.66 15.15
CA ARG A 216 -10.40 -7.71 15.51
C ARG A 216 -11.67 -7.92 14.68
N LYS A 217 -11.50 -8.30 13.42
CA LYS A 217 -12.62 -8.65 12.55
C LYS A 217 -13.17 -10.02 12.98
N PRO A 218 -14.48 -10.17 13.14
CA PRO A 218 -15.09 -11.46 13.49
C PRO A 218 -14.66 -12.59 12.55
N ARG A 219 -14.38 -13.75 13.11
CA ARG A 219 -13.97 -14.95 12.37
C ARG A 219 -12.67 -14.74 11.56
N THR A 220 -11.73 -14.02 12.13
CA THR A 220 -10.37 -13.95 11.60
C THR A 220 -9.39 -14.42 12.66
N ILE A 221 -8.31 -15.04 12.21
CA ILE A 221 -7.13 -15.28 13.02
C ILE A 221 -5.95 -14.54 12.40
N VAL A 222 -5.03 -14.09 13.24
CA VAL A 222 -3.92 -13.24 12.82
C VAL A 222 -2.63 -13.60 13.53
N CYS A 223 -1.49 -13.33 12.88
CA CYS A 223 -0.19 -13.23 13.52
C CYS A 223 0.62 -12.08 12.93
N THR A 224 1.58 -11.58 13.71
CA THR A 224 2.47 -10.47 13.31
C THR A 224 3.83 -11.03 12.92
N VAL A 225 4.32 -10.71 11.74
CA VAL A 225 5.70 -10.96 11.33
C VAL A 225 6.57 -9.87 11.93
N LYS A 226 7.56 -10.24 12.77
CA LYS A 226 8.34 -9.30 13.58
C LYS A 226 9.76 -9.07 13.06
N SER A 227 10.25 -9.94 12.17
CA SER A 227 11.57 -9.82 11.58
C SER A 227 11.52 -9.92 10.06
N HIS A 228 12.62 -9.53 9.37
CA HIS A 228 12.76 -9.60 7.90
C HIS A 228 11.80 -8.69 7.10
N THR A 229 11.17 -7.70 7.75
CA THR A 229 10.22 -6.77 7.12
C THR A 229 10.77 -5.34 7.00
N ARG A 230 12.06 -5.13 7.23
CA ARG A 230 12.69 -3.80 7.24
C ARG A 230 11.94 -2.77 8.08
N GLY A 231 11.48 -3.18 9.26
CA GLY A 231 10.73 -2.31 10.17
C GLY A 231 9.28 -2.04 9.79
N VAL A 232 8.80 -2.55 8.64
CA VAL A 232 7.39 -2.40 8.25
C VAL A 232 6.52 -3.35 9.07
N PRO A 233 5.61 -2.85 9.93
CA PRO A 233 4.66 -3.69 10.64
C PRO A 233 3.85 -4.54 9.66
N THR A 234 3.93 -5.86 9.83
CA THR A 234 3.37 -6.81 8.87
C THR A 234 2.46 -7.80 9.57
N LEU A 235 1.19 -7.83 9.20
CA LEU A 235 0.18 -8.72 9.74
C LEU A 235 -0.19 -9.78 8.69
N LEU A 236 -0.29 -11.03 9.11
CA LEU A 236 -0.92 -12.08 8.33
C LEU A 236 -2.32 -12.35 8.88
N ILE A 237 -3.30 -12.49 7.98
CA ILE A 237 -4.72 -12.66 8.31
C ILE A 237 -5.28 -13.86 7.54
N GLU A 238 -5.97 -14.73 8.25
CA GLU A 238 -6.83 -15.75 7.66
C GLU A 238 -8.30 -15.44 8.01
N GLN A 239 -9.16 -15.46 7.00
CA GLN A 239 -10.61 -15.40 7.19
C GLN A 239 -11.12 -16.84 7.33
N LEU A 240 -11.66 -17.18 8.50
CA LEU A 240 -12.23 -18.50 8.75
C LEU A 240 -13.57 -18.65 8.03
N ASP A 241 -13.76 -19.78 7.37
CA ASP A 241 -15.02 -20.14 6.74
C ASP A 241 -16.17 -20.24 7.75
N ARG A 242 -17.39 -20.23 7.24
CA ARG A 242 -18.62 -20.35 8.06
C ARG A 242 -18.77 -21.76 8.61
#